data_698c82dc364fbae701c75381a3ee7755
#
_entry.id   698c82dc364fbae701c75381a3ee7755
#
_cell.length_a   1.000
_cell.length_b   1.000
_cell.length_c   1.000
_cell.angle_alpha   90.00
_cell.angle_beta   90.00
_cell.angle_gamma   90.00
#
_symmetry.space_group_name_H-M   'P 1'
#
loop_
_entity.id
_entity.type
_entity.pdbx_description
1 polymer ?
#
loop_
_entity_poly.entity_id
_entity_poly.type
_entity_poly.pdbx_seq_one_letter_code
_entity_poly.pdbx_strand_id
1 'polypeptide(L)'
;IGGNDSMDTIAKLSRYGAKVGSSVRFIGVPKTIDNDLCLTDHTPGYGSAAKYIATILKEVIRDSSVYNIRSVTVAEIMGRHAGWLAGAACLAGGEDCEGPDLILLPEVPFDQDKFLARVDELQRVKSNVIIAASEGVKTADGTYLCDLVSTAGQLDAFGHKAILSGTSRYLSELIHDKLQCKSRAIEFSTLQRCASHLAS
;
A
#
# COMPACT_ATOMS: atom_id res chain seq x y z
N ILE A 1 6.74 7.91 21.06
CA ILE A 1 6.54 6.65 20.31
C ILE A 1 5.77 7.00 19.04
N GLY A 2 6.28 6.64 17.85
CA GLY A 2 5.59 6.94 16.60
C GLY A 2 6.39 6.57 15.35
N GLY A 3 5.86 6.94 14.19
CA GLY A 3 6.48 6.73 12.87
C GLY A 3 7.59 7.74 12.56
N ASN A 4 7.95 7.81 11.27
CA ASN A 4 9.06 8.65 10.78
C ASN A 4 8.93 10.12 11.16
N ASP A 5 7.75 10.72 11.01
CA ASP A 5 7.51 12.14 11.37
C ASP A 5 7.70 12.40 12.87
N SER A 6 7.31 11.43 13.71
CA SER A 6 7.52 11.53 15.15
C SER A 6 9.01 11.47 15.50
N MET A 7 9.78 10.62 14.80
CA MET A 7 11.23 10.51 15.02
C MET A 7 11.95 11.77 14.57
N ASP A 8 11.58 12.35 13.43
CA ASP A 8 12.12 13.63 12.97
C ASP A 8 11.79 14.78 13.95
N THR A 9 10.56 14.83 14.46
CA THR A 9 10.15 15.79 15.48
C THR A 9 11.00 15.69 16.75
N ILE A 10 11.23 14.45 17.25
CA ILE A 10 12.06 14.22 18.43
C ILE A 10 13.52 14.62 18.19
N ALA A 11 14.05 14.32 17.00
CA ALA A 11 15.41 14.74 16.64
C ALA A 11 15.55 16.27 16.61
N LYS A 12 14.55 16.98 16.07
CA LYS A 12 14.50 18.46 16.06
C LYS A 12 14.39 19.02 17.48
N LEU A 13 13.51 18.47 18.31
CA LEU A 13 13.33 18.88 19.72
C LEU A 13 14.60 18.64 20.56
N SER A 14 15.27 17.52 20.36
CA SER A 14 16.53 17.19 21.05
C SER A 14 17.63 18.21 20.72
N ARG A 15 17.79 18.55 19.43
CA ARG A 15 18.75 19.58 19.00
C ARG A 15 18.39 20.94 19.55
N TYR A 16 17.12 21.33 19.53
CA TYR A 16 16.67 22.60 20.10
C TYR A 16 16.90 22.66 21.62
N GLY A 17 16.56 21.59 22.35
CA GLY A 17 16.78 21.48 23.80
C GLY A 17 18.27 21.68 24.16
N ALA A 18 19.17 21.02 23.42
CA ALA A 18 20.61 21.23 23.62
C ALA A 18 21.03 22.69 23.38
N LYS A 19 20.49 23.35 22.32
CA LYS A 19 20.78 24.75 22.00
C LYS A 19 20.36 25.73 23.09
N VAL A 20 19.23 25.47 23.75
CA VAL A 20 18.69 26.37 24.81
C VAL A 20 19.07 25.94 26.23
N GLY A 21 19.95 24.93 26.38
CA GLY A 21 20.38 24.45 27.69
C GLY A 21 19.27 23.77 28.50
N SER A 22 18.28 23.18 27.86
CA SER A 22 17.17 22.47 28.52
C SER A 22 17.65 21.19 29.21
N SER A 23 17.14 20.93 30.42
CA SER A 23 17.37 19.67 31.15
C SER A 23 16.47 18.50 30.67
N VAL A 24 15.52 18.78 29.76
CA VAL A 24 14.58 17.77 29.24
C VAL A 24 15.33 16.79 28.32
N ARG A 25 15.12 15.51 28.56
CA ARG A 25 15.66 14.43 27.71
C ARG A 25 14.61 13.97 26.73
N PHE A 26 14.98 13.86 25.47
CA PHE A 26 14.11 13.38 24.39
C PHE A 26 14.52 11.97 24.00
N ILE A 27 13.59 11.02 24.08
CA ILE A 27 13.79 9.63 23.71
C ILE A 27 12.73 9.26 22.66
N GLY A 28 13.18 8.83 21.47
CA GLY A 28 12.32 8.33 20.40
C GLY A 28 12.22 6.82 20.43
N VAL A 29 11.00 6.30 20.33
CA VAL A 29 10.74 4.88 20.15
C VAL A 29 10.02 4.73 18.80
N PRO A 30 10.71 4.30 17.74
CA PRO A 30 10.12 4.17 16.42
C PRO A 30 9.15 3.00 16.35
N LYS A 31 8.04 3.18 15.67
CA LYS A 31 7.08 2.13 15.32
C LYS A 31 6.45 2.45 13.98
N THR A 32 6.28 1.44 13.13
CA THR A 32 5.59 1.50 11.84
C THR A 32 5.15 0.10 11.45
N ILE A 33 4.07 -0.02 10.70
CA ILE A 33 3.69 -1.28 10.07
C ILE A 33 4.36 -1.48 8.69
N ASP A 34 4.95 -0.42 8.13
CA ASP A 34 5.52 -0.43 6.77
C ASP A 34 6.83 -1.24 6.69
N ASN A 35 7.38 -1.61 7.82
CA ASN A 35 8.64 -2.36 7.95
C ASN A 35 9.83 -1.62 7.31
N ASP A 36 9.85 -0.31 7.40
CA ASP A 36 10.80 0.59 6.75
C ASP A 36 11.89 1.17 7.69
N LEU A 37 12.10 0.56 8.86
CA LEU A 37 13.15 0.95 9.77
C LEU A 37 14.49 0.27 9.41
N CYS A 38 15.55 1.07 9.28
CA CYS A 38 16.89 0.55 9.03
C CYS A 38 17.35 -0.42 10.15
N LEU A 39 18.07 -1.48 9.77
CA LEU A 39 18.63 -2.47 10.69
C LEU A 39 17.57 -3.19 11.55
N THR A 40 16.33 -3.24 11.08
CA THR A 40 15.21 -3.89 11.79
C THR A 40 14.55 -4.89 10.85
N ASP A 41 14.51 -6.16 11.23
CA ASP A 41 13.91 -7.21 10.41
C ASP A 41 12.37 -7.12 10.41
N HIS A 42 11.79 -6.91 11.60
CA HIS A 42 10.34 -6.79 11.80
C HIS A 42 10.01 -5.60 12.69
N THR A 43 9.29 -4.66 12.15
CA THR A 43 8.79 -3.50 12.91
C THR A 43 7.51 -3.86 13.68
N PRO A 44 7.22 -3.16 14.80
CA PRO A 44 6.02 -3.42 15.58
C PRO A 44 4.73 -3.26 14.75
N GLY A 45 3.95 -4.34 14.68
CA GLY A 45 2.69 -4.40 13.95
C GLY A 45 2.78 -4.87 12.50
N TYR A 46 3.99 -4.98 11.90
CA TYR A 46 4.18 -5.46 10.53
C TYR A 46 3.62 -6.87 10.33
N GLY A 47 3.99 -7.83 11.18
CA GLY A 47 3.53 -9.22 11.06
C GLY A 47 2.01 -9.35 11.14
N SER A 48 1.36 -8.60 12.03
CA SER A 48 -0.11 -8.57 12.13
C SER A 48 -0.76 -7.96 10.90
N ALA A 49 -0.20 -6.87 10.37
CA ALA A 49 -0.69 -6.23 9.15
C ALA A 49 -0.50 -7.14 7.92
N ALA A 50 0.65 -7.81 7.79
CA ALA A 50 0.91 -8.78 6.73
C ALA A 50 -0.08 -9.95 6.77
N LYS A 51 -0.35 -10.50 7.96
CA LYS A 51 -1.36 -11.55 8.17
C LYS A 51 -2.76 -11.06 7.78
N TYR A 52 -3.12 -9.83 8.15
CA TYR A 52 -4.39 -9.23 7.74
C TYR A 52 -4.50 -9.17 6.22
N ILE A 53 -3.48 -8.61 5.54
CA ILE A 53 -3.47 -8.46 4.08
C ILE A 53 -3.64 -9.82 3.41
N ALA A 54 -2.84 -10.81 3.79
CA ALA A 54 -2.91 -12.15 3.23
C ALA A 54 -4.30 -12.78 3.41
N THR A 55 -4.88 -12.67 4.61
CA THR A 55 -6.19 -13.25 4.93
C THR A 55 -7.31 -12.56 4.15
N ILE A 56 -7.37 -11.24 4.19
CA ILE A 56 -8.45 -10.49 3.54
C ILE A 56 -8.33 -10.56 2.02
N LEU A 57 -7.12 -10.53 1.47
CA LEU A 57 -6.94 -10.68 0.03
C LEU A 57 -7.39 -12.05 -0.46
N LYS A 58 -7.15 -13.12 0.33
CA LYS A 58 -7.68 -14.46 0.03
C LYS A 58 -9.21 -14.46 -0.04
N GLU A 59 -9.89 -13.76 0.86
CA GLU A 59 -11.37 -13.63 0.82
C GLU A 59 -11.81 -12.82 -0.42
N VAL A 60 -11.11 -11.75 -0.78
CA VAL A 60 -11.40 -10.96 -1.99
C VAL A 60 -11.23 -11.80 -3.25
N ILE A 61 -10.19 -12.65 -3.32
CA ILE A 61 -9.95 -13.57 -4.44
C ILE A 61 -11.12 -14.57 -4.56
N ARG A 62 -11.52 -15.16 -3.45
CA ARG A 62 -12.65 -16.12 -3.41
C ARG A 62 -13.97 -15.48 -3.83
N ASP A 63 -14.29 -14.29 -3.30
CA ASP A 63 -15.47 -13.52 -3.71
C ASP A 63 -15.45 -13.24 -5.22
N SER A 64 -14.32 -12.83 -5.75
CA SER A 64 -14.16 -12.52 -7.17
C SER A 64 -14.31 -13.77 -8.06
N SER A 65 -13.89 -14.93 -7.58
CA SER A 65 -13.91 -16.19 -8.35
C SER A 65 -15.31 -16.76 -8.59
N VAL A 66 -16.30 -16.30 -7.82
CA VAL A 66 -17.70 -16.76 -7.94
C VAL A 66 -18.34 -16.30 -9.25
N TYR A 67 -17.84 -15.17 -9.81
CA TYR A 67 -18.44 -14.55 -10.99
C TYR A 67 -17.69 -14.93 -12.26
N ASN A 68 -18.39 -15.45 -13.24
CA ASN A 68 -17.84 -15.72 -14.58
C ASN A 68 -17.99 -14.49 -15.50
N ILE A 69 -17.48 -13.35 -15.03
CA ILE A 69 -17.50 -12.06 -15.75
C ILE A 69 -16.07 -11.53 -15.77
N ARG A 70 -15.62 -11.06 -16.94
CA ARG A 70 -14.31 -10.40 -17.03
C ARG A 70 -14.27 -9.19 -16.10
N SER A 71 -13.41 -9.26 -15.09
CA SER A 71 -13.27 -8.21 -14.10
C SER A 71 -11.84 -8.12 -13.57
N VAL A 72 -11.47 -6.93 -13.11
CA VAL A 72 -10.21 -6.69 -12.41
C VAL A 72 -10.51 -6.06 -11.06
N THR A 73 -9.93 -6.60 -10.00
CA THR A 73 -10.01 -6.00 -8.67
C THR A 73 -8.63 -5.52 -8.26
N VAL A 74 -8.53 -4.25 -7.90
CA VAL A 74 -7.31 -3.62 -7.42
C VAL A 74 -7.43 -3.36 -5.94
N ALA A 75 -6.64 -4.04 -5.13
CA ALA A 75 -6.54 -3.86 -3.68
C ALA A 75 -5.39 -2.91 -3.34
N GLU A 76 -5.70 -1.78 -2.70
CA GLU A 76 -4.71 -0.81 -2.24
C GLU A 76 -4.23 -1.16 -0.84
N ILE A 77 -2.91 -1.21 -0.70
CA ILE A 77 -2.21 -1.61 0.52
C ILE A 77 -1.31 -0.47 0.96
N MET A 78 -1.22 -0.24 2.27
CA MET A 78 -0.33 0.75 2.86
C MET A 78 1.14 0.43 2.56
N GLY A 79 1.98 1.45 2.62
CA GLY A 79 3.42 1.35 2.38
C GLY A 79 3.89 2.40 1.39
N ARG A 80 4.06 3.64 1.87
CA ARG A 80 4.41 4.81 1.04
C ARG A 80 5.75 4.69 0.35
N HIS A 81 6.75 4.18 1.06
CA HIS A 81 8.14 4.16 0.63
C HIS A 81 8.74 2.75 0.60
N ALA A 82 8.04 1.79 1.19
CA ALA A 82 8.50 0.41 1.27
C ALA A 82 7.36 -0.55 0.93
N GLY A 83 7.61 -1.48 0.03
CA GLY A 83 6.64 -2.43 -0.52
C GLY A 83 6.43 -3.70 0.31
N TRP A 84 6.92 -3.78 1.54
CA TRP A 84 6.84 -4.98 2.36
C TRP A 84 5.40 -5.46 2.60
N LEU A 85 4.48 -4.54 2.88
CA LEU A 85 3.07 -4.87 3.07
C LEU A 85 2.41 -5.30 1.75
N ALA A 86 2.67 -4.58 0.66
CA ALA A 86 2.18 -4.97 -0.66
C ALA A 86 2.76 -6.32 -1.08
N GLY A 87 4.05 -6.55 -0.82
CA GLY A 87 4.71 -7.85 -1.05
C GLY A 87 4.10 -8.98 -0.23
N ALA A 88 3.66 -8.72 1.00
CA ALA A 88 2.97 -9.71 1.84
C ALA A 88 1.66 -10.23 1.22
N ALA A 89 1.09 -9.54 0.24
CA ALA A 89 -0.06 -10.02 -0.53
C ALA A 89 0.20 -11.38 -1.20
N CYS A 90 1.45 -11.71 -1.54
CA CYS A 90 1.80 -13.03 -2.11
C CYS A 90 1.47 -14.19 -1.16
N LEU A 91 1.42 -13.94 0.16
CA LEU A 91 1.07 -14.94 1.18
C LEU A 91 -0.41 -15.33 1.15
N ALA A 92 -1.25 -14.64 0.37
CA ALA A 92 -2.60 -15.12 0.06
C ALA A 92 -2.59 -16.39 -0.79
N GLY A 93 -1.51 -16.61 -1.56
CA GLY A 93 -1.31 -17.82 -2.36
C GLY A 93 -0.98 -19.04 -1.50
N GLY A 94 -1.49 -20.20 -1.91
CA GLY A 94 -1.29 -21.47 -1.24
C GLY A 94 -2.00 -22.60 -1.97
N GLU A 95 -2.15 -23.75 -1.33
CA GLU A 95 -2.82 -24.92 -1.93
C GLU A 95 -4.30 -24.65 -2.29
N ASP A 96 -4.94 -23.72 -1.58
CA ASP A 96 -6.37 -23.42 -1.69
C ASP A 96 -6.67 -22.07 -2.36
N CYS A 97 -5.65 -21.33 -2.80
CA CYS A 97 -5.80 -20.01 -3.44
C CYS A 97 -4.58 -19.67 -4.30
N GLU A 98 -4.80 -19.15 -5.50
CA GLU A 98 -3.71 -18.77 -6.41
C GLU A 98 -2.92 -17.52 -5.97
N GLY A 99 -3.47 -16.70 -5.08
CA GLY A 99 -2.91 -15.41 -4.70
C GLY A 99 -3.22 -14.31 -5.75
N PRO A 100 -2.64 -13.10 -5.57
CA PRO A 100 -2.80 -12.02 -6.53
C PRO A 100 -2.02 -12.28 -7.82
N ASP A 101 -2.53 -11.81 -8.96
CA ASP A 101 -1.93 -11.95 -10.27
C ASP A 101 -0.79 -10.96 -10.51
N LEU A 102 -0.90 -9.78 -9.92
CA LEU A 102 0.10 -8.72 -9.98
C LEU A 102 0.27 -8.09 -8.60
N ILE A 103 1.52 -7.73 -8.28
CA ILE A 103 1.86 -6.95 -7.10
C ILE A 103 2.66 -5.73 -7.57
N LEU A 104 2.16 -4.53 -7.29
CA LEU A 104 2.81 -3.28 -7.64
C LEU A 104 3.47 -2.68 -6.39
N LEU A 105 4.79 -2.51 -6.45
CA LEU A 105 5.63 -2.04 -5.35
C LEU A 105 6.04 -0.58 -5.57
N PRO A 106 6.20 0.22 -4.51
CA PRO A 106 6.63 1.63 -4.61
C PRO A 106 8.08 1.79 -5.09
N GLU A 107 8.88 0.73 -4.98
CA GLU A 107 10.29 0.69 -5.43
C GLU A 107 10.43 0.53 -6.95
N VAL A 108 9.36 0.09 -7.63
CA VAL A 108 9.38 -0.18 -9.07
C VAL A 108 8.61 0.92 -9.80
N PRO A 109 9.25 1.68 -10.70
CA PRO A 109 8.53 2.69 -11.48
C PRO A 109 7.38 2.08 -12.28
N PHE A 110 6.22 2.71 -12.18
CA PHE A 110 5.03 2.29 -12.90
C PHE A 110 5.13 2.64 -14.38
N ASP A 111 4.93 1.66 -15.23
CA ASP A 111 4.85 1.77 -16.68
C ASP A 111 3.44 1.40 -17.12
N GLN A 112 2.67 2.38 -17.55
CA GLN A 112 1.26 2.23 -17.88
C GLN A 112 1.03 1.23 -19.02
N ASP A 113 1.85 1.28 -20.08
CA ASP A 113 1.65 0.45 -21.26
C ASP A 113 1.96 -1.01 -20.95
N LYS A 114 3.04 -1.27 -20.23
CA LYS A 114 3.38 -2.62 -19.76
C LYS A 114 2.32 -3.16 -18.80
N PHE A 115 1.82 -2.33 -17.91
CA PHE A 115 0.77 -2.71 -16.97
C PHE A 115 -0.50 -3.13 -17.72
N LEU A 116 -0.99 -2.31 -18.64
CA LEU A 116 -2.20 -2.60 -19.42
C LEU A 116 -2.03 -3.85 -20.29
N ALA A 117 -0.89 -3.99 -20.95
CA ALA A 117 -0.58 -5.18 -21.75
C ALA A 117 -0.62 -6.44 -20.86
N ARG A 118 -0.04 -6.40 -19.67
CA ARG A 118 -0.03 -7.53 -18.75
C ARG A 118 -1.42 -7.89 -18.23
N VAL A 119 -2.24 -6.89 -17.92
CA VAL A 119 -3.64 -7.11 -17.50
C VAL A 119 -4.45 -7.74 -18.63
N ASP A 120 -4.28 -7.27 -19.87
CA ASP A 120 -4.96 -7.87 -21.04
C ASP A 120 -4.54 -9.32 -21.30
N GLU A 121 -3.25 -9.62 -21.20
CA GLU A 121 -2.73 -11.01 -21.28
C GLU A 121 -3.40 -11.91 -20.24
N LEU A 122 -3.44 -11.48 -18.98
CA LEU A 122 -4.04 -12.25 -17.90
C LEU A 122 -5.54 -12.48 -18.15
N GLN A 123 -6.25 -11.47 -18.64
CA GLN A 123 -7.67 -11.58 -18.95
C GLN A 123 -8.00 -12.49 -20.14
N ARG A 124 -7.02 -12.86 -20.95
CA ARG A 124 -7.19 -13.88 -22.02
C ARG A 124 -7.23 -15.31 -21.47
N VAL A 125 -6.63 -15.53 -20.30
CA VAL A 125 -6.53 -16.87 -19.70
C VAL A 125 -7.44 -17.07 -18.48
N LYS A 126 -7.88 -15.98 -17.84
CA LYS A 126 -8.78 -16.03 -16.67
C LYS A 126 -9.77 -14.86 -16.65
N SER A 127 -10.96 -15.12 -16.09
CA SER A 127 -12.03 -14.11 -16.04
C SER A 127 -11.73 -12.99 -15.02
N ASN A 128 -11.18 -13.35 -13.88
CA ASN A 128 -10.95 -12.44 -12.76
C ASN A 128 -9.46 -12.24 -12.53
N VAL A 129 -9.02 -11.00 -12.57
CA VAL A 129 -7.63 -10.60 -12.29
C VAL A 129 -7.59 -9.81 -10.98
N ILE A 130 -6.69 -10.19 -10.10
CA ILE A 130 -6.50 -9.57 -8.78
C ILE A 130 -5.14 -8.88 -8.74
N ILE A 131 -5.15 -7.61 -8.42
CA ILE A 131 -3.96 -6.76 -8.34
C ILE A 131 -3.82 -6.24 -6.92
N ALA A 132 -2.68 -6.47 -6.29
CA ALA A 132 -2.30 -5.82 -5.05
C ALA A 132 -1.38 -4.64 -5.38
N ALA A 133 -1.72 -3.44 -4.95
CA ALA A 133 -0.95 -2.24 -5.25
C ALA A 133 -0.61 -1.46 -3.97
N SER A 134 0.65 -1.09 -3.81
CA SER A 134 1.03 -0.17 -2.75
C SER A 134 0.43 1.23 -3.03
N GLU A 135 -0.03 1.93 -1.99
CA GLU A 135 -0.42 3.34 -2.08
C GLU A 135 0.71 4.24 -2.61
N GLY A 136 1.97 3.81 -2.44
CA GLY A 136 3.18 4.53 -2.79
C GLY A 136 3.69 4.30 -4.21
N VAL A 137 2.96 3.62 -5.07
CA VAL A 137 3.37 3.40 -6.48
C VAL A 137 3.53 4.73 -7.21
N LYS A 138 4.64 4.87 -7.96
CA LYS A 138 5.04 6.08 -8.67
C LYS A 138 5.36 5.80 -10.12
N THR A 139 5.15 6.81 -10.96
CA THR A 139 5.70 6.87 -12.32
C THR A 139 7.22 7.06 -12.30
N ALA A 140 7.88 6.92 -13.46
CA ALA A 140 9.32 7.07 -13.58
C ALA A 140 9.86 8.47 -13.22
N ASP A 141 9.03 9.50 -13.34
CA ASP A 141 9.35 10.87 -12.92
C ASP A 141 9.11 11.13 -11.42
N GLY A 142 8.66 10.12 -10.68
CA GLY A 142 8.44 10.20 -9.24
C GLY A 142 7.04 10.67 -8.81
N THR A 143 6.12 10.90 -9.74
CA THR A 143 4.74 11.29 -9.44
C THR A 143 3.96 10.09 -8.88
N TYR A 144 3.30 10.24 -7.74
CA TYR A 144 2.45 9.21 -7.19
C TYR A 144 1.19 9.01 -8.03
N LEU A 145 0.76 7.76 -8.23
CA LEU A 145 -0.46 7.47 -9.00
C LEU A 145 -1.71 8.07 -8.37
N CYS A 146 -1.80 8.12 -7.05
CA CYS A 146 -2.91 8.76 -6.35
C CYS A 146 -3.02 10.27 -6.64
N ASP A 147 -1.91 10.93 -7.01
CA ASP A 147 -1.91 12.35 -7.35
C ASP A 147 -2.52 12.63 -8.72
N LEU A 148 -2.58 11.64 -9.58
CA LEU A 148 -3.18 11.75 -10.92
C LEU A 148 -4.71 11.75 -10.86
N VAL A 149 -5.30 11.29 -9.76
CA VAL A 149 -6.76 11.29 -9.55
C VAL A 149 -7.23 12.49 -8.73
N SER A 150 -6.39 12.98 -7.80
CA SER A 150 -6.80 14.01 -6.83
C SER A 150 -6.45 15.41 -7.29
N THR A 151 -7.45 16.25 -7.47
CA THR A 151 -7.30 17.70 -7.74
C THR A 151 -7.02 18.54 -6.49
N ALA A 152 -7.01 17.98 -5.29
CA ALA A 152 -6.88 18.71 -4.02
C ALA A 152 -5.86 18.06 -3.09
N GLY A 153 -4.58 18.33 -3.28
CA GLY A 153 -3.55 17.99 -2.31
C GLY A 153 -3.57 18.96 -1.12
N GLN A 154 -4.22 18.60 -0.02
CA GLN A 154 -3.98 19.27 1.27
C GLN A 154 -2.67 18.74 1.86
N LEU A 155 -1.74 19.65 2.12
CA LEU A 155 -0.52 19.35 2.87
C LEU A 155 -0.83 19.36 4.36
N ASP A 156 -0.25 18.44 5.10
CA ASP A 156 -0.28 18.47 6.55
C ASP A 156 0.63 19.59 7.11
N ALA A 157 0.61 19.76 8.44
CA ALA A 157 1.42 20.76 9.14
C ALA A 157 2.95 20.56 8.95
N PHE A 158 3.39 19.46 8.38
CA PHE A 158 4.79 19.12 8.12
C PHE A 158 5.18 19.25 6.63
N GLY A 159 4.21 19.66 5.77
CA GLY A 159 4.43 19.79 4.34
C GLY A 159 4.32 18.49 3.56
N HIS A 160 3.81 17.42 4.16
CA HIS A 160 3.52 16.15 3.50
C HIS A 160 2.05 16.10 3.06
N LYS A 161 1.75 15.35 2.01
CA LYS A 161 0.35 15.07 1.68
C LYS A 161 -0.30 14.28 2.81
N ALA A 162 -1.38 14.83 3.36
CA ALA A 162 -2.06 14.30 4.53
C ALA A 162 -2.59 12.88 4.33
N ILE A 163 -3.00 12.54 3.12
CA ILE A 163 -3.54 11.22 2.76
C ILE A 163 -2.96 10.81 1.40
N LEU A 164 -2.25 9.68 1.35
CA LEU A 164 -1.96 8.95 0.13
C LEU A 164 -3.03 7.86 0.01
N SER A 165 -4.01 8.08 -0.82
CA SER A 165 -5.07 7.13 -1.13
C SER A 165 -5.59 7.45 -2.53
N GLY A 166 -5.95 6.43 -3.30
CA GLY A 166 -6.49 6.59 -4.64
C GLY A 166 -5.67 5.91 -5.73
N THR A 167 -4.56 5.24 -5.40
CA THR A 167 -3.80 4.42 -6.37
C THR A 167 -4.69 3.33 -6.97
N SER A 168 -5.47 2.62 -6.15
CA SER A 168 -6.41 1.60 -6.65
C SER A 168 -7.50 2.19 -7.53
N ARG A 169 -7.96 3.39 -7.19
CA ARG A 169 -8.97 4.10 -7.98
C ARG A 169 -8.41 4.49 -9.34
N TYR A 170 -7.22 5.12 -9.38
CA TYR A 170 -6.55 5.45 -10.62
C TYR A 170 -6.39 4.23 -11.53
N LEU A 171 -5.86 3.13 -10.99
CA LEU A 171 -5.64 1.90 -11.75
C LEU A 171 -6.96 1.29 -12.23
N SER A 172 -8.00 1.31 -11.39
CA SER A 172 -9.33 0.82 -11.75
C SER A 172 -9.96 1.63 -12.88
N GLU A 173 -9.91 2.97 -12.82
CA GLU A 173 -10.40 3.86 -13.87
C GLU A 173 -9.60 3.67 -15.16
N LEU A 174 -8.27 3.60 -15.08
CA LEU A 174 -7.39 3.35 -16.21
C LEU A 174 -7.72 2.02 -16.93
N ILE A 175 -7.92 0.94 -16.17
CA ILE A 175 -8.31 -0.37 -16.70
C ILE A 175 -9.68 -0.29 -17.36
N HIS A 176 -10.65 0.34 -16.70
CA HIS A 176 -11.98 0.51 -17.25
C HIS A 176 -11.96 1.23 -18.60
N ASP A 177 -11.25 2.34 -18.66
CA ASP A 177 -11.23 3.21 -19.85
C ASP A 177 -10.45 2.59 -21.02
N LYS A 178 -9.36 1.89 -20.73
CA LYS A 178 -8.48 1.35 -21.78
C LYS A 178 -8.84 -0.06 -22.21
N LEU A 179 -9.29 -0.92 -21.29
CA LEU A 179 -9.60 -2.33 -21.58
C LEU A 179 -11.10 -2.61 -21.65
N GLN A 180 -11.95 -1.62 -21.36
CA GLN A 180 -13.42 -1.75 -21.41
C GLN A 180 -13.95 -2.95 -20.61
N CYS A 181 -13.30 -3.25 -19.49
CA CYS A 181 -13.72 -4.33 -18.61
C CYS A 181 -14.21 -3.78 -17.25
N LYS A 182 -14.99 -4.58 -16.54
CA LYS A 182 -15.41 -4.25 -15.19
C LYS A 182 -14.19 -4.19 -14.28
N SER A 183 -14.03 -3.06 -13.59
CA SER A 183 -12.95 -2.87 -12.62
C SER A 183 -13.49 -2.39 -11.28
N ARG A 184 -12.79 -2.75 -10.19
CA ARG A 184 -13.17 -2.41 -8.82
C ARG A 184 -11.92 -2.04 -8.03
N ALA A 185 -11.98 -0.91 -7.34
CA ALA A 185 -10.98 -0.50 -6.36
C ALA A 185 -11.41 -0.91 -4.95
N ILE A 186 -10.49 -1.44 -4.16
CA ILE A 186 -10.67 -1.75 -2.74
C ILE A 186 -9.51 -1.12 -1.98
N GLU A 187 -9.80 -0.23 -1.06
CA GLU A 187 -8.81 0.39 -0.18
C GLU A 187 -8.86 -0.29 1.19
N PHE A 188 -7.78 -0.98 1.60
CA PHE A 188 -7.71 -1.57 2.94
C PHE A 188 -7.51 -0.51 4.02
N SER A 189 -6.86 0.61 3.67
CA SER A 189 -6.72 1.79 4.52
C SER A 189 -6.36 1.45 5.97
N THR A 190 -7.02 2.09 6.94
CA THR A 190 -6.74 1.91 8.38
C THR A 190 -7.09 0.52 8.91
N LEU A 191 -7.90 -0.27 8.22
CA LEU A 191 -8.27 -1.62 8.65
C LEU A 191 -7.05 -2.53 8.82
N GLN A 192 -6.00 -2.32 8.01
CA GLN A 192 -4.72 -3.07 8.12
C GLN A 192 -4.05 -2.91 9.48
N ARG A 193 -4.37 -1.86 10.24
CA ARG A 193 -3.81 -1.54 11.55
C ARG A 193 -4.74 -1.86 12.71
N CYS A 194 -5.98 -2.25 12.45
CA CYS A 194 -7.05 -2.31 13.42
C CYS A 194 -7.57 -3.72 13.67
N ALA A 195 -7.11 -4.71 12.92
CA ALA A 195 -7.64 -6.06 12.93
C ALA A 195 -7.06 -6.90 14.08
N SER A 196 -7.33 -6.51 15.33
CA SER A 196 -6.82 -7.21 16.53
C SER A 196 -7.22 -8.69 16.61
N HIS A 197 -8.34 -9.08 15.98
CA HIS A 197 -8.77 -10.48 15.90
C HIS A 197 -7.86 -11.36 15.02
N LEU A 198 -7.05 -10.75 14.16
CA LEU A 198 -6.05 -11.44 13.35
C LEU A 198 -4.62 -11.26 13.90
N ALA A 199 -4.44 -10.40 14.90
CA ALA A 199 -3.15 -10.20 15.53
C ALA A 199 -2.66 -11.52 16.17
N SER A 200 -1.39 -11.76 16.04
CA SER A 200 -0.71 -12.94 16.61
C SER A 200 0.05 -12.56 17.88
#